data_85ea3799bcaab9c699a5d214711e6faa
#
_entry.id   85ea3799bcaab9c699a5d214711e6faa
#
_cell.length_a   1.000
_cell.length_b   1.000
_cell.length_c   1.000
_cell.angle_alpha   90.00
_cell.angle_beta   90.00
_cell.angle_gamma   90.00
#
_symmetry.space_group_name_H-M   'P 1'
#
loop_
_entity.id
_entity.type
_entity.pdbx_description
1 polymer ?
#
loop_
_entity_poly.entity_id
_entity_poly.type
_entity_poly.pdbx_seq_one_letter_code
_entity_poly.pdbx_strand_id
1 'polypeptide(L)'
;MKKGQSILGILFFTLLFGLCFQQNALNVEAKTRVIHKDITPKEAASSDLKVIKKVTKLAAHRWIQSYTMDSKYYYYIQMTSPYTGNLRITRVKYRGLGRYIKDHMDLKKFGHATNLDCSVSNGQTWLWTGSDCKGNDVSRAISGFRYQKNKTLRKHGTIHYKIPDAKSKKYMTNVYPAINQNSTQMAVRYTYGGKQYYQIYNLAKGRFINPRNPVKRICLSATSGDFQGFDLYGTSIYTIEGSPRKSF
;
A
#
# COMPACT_ATOMS: atom_id res chain seq x y z
N MET A 1 50.53 -44.20 27.03
CA MET A 1 50.91 -42.76 27.01
C MET A 1 49.98 -41.96 26.15
N LYS A 2 49.28 -41.00 26.75
CA LYS A 2 48.70 -39.73 26.25
C LYS A 2 48.13 -39.69 24.83
N LYS A 3 46.79 -39.60 24.74
CA LYS A 3 46.05 -38.51 24.07
C LYS A 3 44.56 -38.82 24.18
N GLY A 4 43.92 -38.25 25.12
CA GLY A 4 42.49 -38.22 25.30
C GLY A 4 42.11 -36.98 26.09
N GLN A 5 42.18 -35.84 25.42
CA GLN A 5 41.54 -34.60 25.88
C GLN A 5 41.39 -33.70 24.65
N SER A 6 40.22 -33.42 24.22
CA SER A 6 39.84 -32.20 23.55
C SER A 6 38.63 -32.35 22.58
N ILE A 7 37.59 -33.05 23.01
CA ILE A 7 36.32 -33.01 22.20
C ILE A 7 35.14 -32.48 23.05
N LEU A 8 35.29 -32.34 24.35
CA LEU A 8 34.20 -31.89 25.23
C LEU A 8 34.02 -30.37 25.31
N GLY A 9 35.00 -29.61 24.82
CA GLY A 9 35.00 -28.14 24.91
C GLY A 9 34.26 -27.42 23.77
N ILE A 10 34.06 -28.10 22.63
CA ILE A 10 33.49 -27.46 21.45
C ILE A 10 31.94 -27.59 21.40
N LEU A 11 31.40 -28.60 22.08
CA LEU A 11 29.92 -28.77 22.11
C LEU A 11 29.21 -27.83 23.10
N PHE A 12 29.92 -27.27 24.07
CA PHE A 12 29.32 -26.35 25.05
C PHE A 12 29.23 -24.91 24.54
N PHE A 13 30.08 -24.53 23.58
CA PHE A 13 30.05 -23.16 23.01
C PHE A 13 29.00 -22.98 21.93
N THR A 14 28.62 -24.04 21.25
CA THR A 14 27.55 -23.97 20.22
C THR A 14 26.16 -23.99 20.82
N LEU A 15 25.95 -24.50 22.04
CA LEU A 15 24.64 -24.47 22.70
C LEU A 15 24.32 -23.12 23.37
N LEU A 16 25.34 -22.35 23.78
CA LEU A 16 25.15 -21.03 24.39
C LEU A 16 24.89 -19.92 23.35
N PHE A 17 25.36 -20.09 22.12
CA PHE A 17 25.10 -19.11 21.05
C PHE A 17 23.71 -19.29 20.39
N GLY A 18 23.09 -20.46 20.54
CA GLY A 18 21.73 -20.73 20.02
C GLY A 18 20.59 -20.16 20.88
N LEU A 19 20.86 -19.80 22.14
CA LEU A 19 19.83 -19.31 23.08
C LEU A 19 19.73 -17.79 23.19
N CYS A 20 20.64 -17.04 22.55
CA CYS A 20 20.60 -15.57 22.59
C CYS A 20 19.86 -14.91 21.42
N PHE A 21 19.26 -15.65 20.49
CA PHE A 21 18.49 -15.07 19.38
C PHE A 21 16.99 -15.38 19.42
N GLN A 22 16.45 -15.84 20.54
CA GLN A 22 15.05 -15.54 20.85
C GLN A 22 15.00 -14.11 21.41
N GLN A 23 15.22 -13.13 20.55
CA GLN A 23 14.80 -11.78 20.85
C GLN A 23 13.27 -11.83 20.97
N ASN A 24 12.82 -11.75 22.22
CA ASN A 24 11.50 -11.29 22.55
C ASN A 24 11.21 -10.09 21.64
N ALA A 25 10.31 -10.28 20.68
CA ALA A 25 9.62 -9.18 20.07
C ALA A 25 8.85 -8.52 21.24
N LEU A 26 9.50 -7.61 21.92
CA LEU A 26 8.86 -6.68 22.82
C LEU A 26 7.76 -6.04 22.00
N ASN A 27 6.53 -6.42 22.25
CA ASN A 27 5.35 -5.65 21.89
C ASN A 27 5.45 -4.31 22.63
N VAL A 28 6.32 -3.44 22.14
CA VAL A 28 6.24 -2.03 22.47
C VAL A 28 5.01 -1.56 21.72
N GLU A 29 3.88 -1.58 22.40
CA GLU A 29 2.74 -0.75 22.00
C GLU A 29 3.20 0.71 22.12
N ALA A 30 3.91 1.16 21.11
CA ALA A 30 4.18 2.58 20.97
C ALA A 30 2.81 3.26 20.98
N LYS A 31 2.57 4.13 21.96
CA LYS A 31 1.34 4.92 22.05
C LYS A 31 1.14 5.59 20.69
N THR A 32 0.21 5.07 19.90
CA THR A 32 -0.14 5.66 18.62
C THR A 32 -0.87 6.96 18.92
N ARG A 33 -0.23 8.10 18.67
CA ARG A 33 -0.88 9.40 18.78
C ARG A 33 -1.69 9.60 17.50
N VAL A 34 -3.01 9.62 17.61
CA VAL A 34 -3.91 10.03 16.54
C VAL A 34 -4.12 11.53 16.64
N ILE A 35 -3.78 12.26 15.60
CA ILE A 35 -4.06 13.68 15.47
C ILE A 35 -5.13 13.82 14.40
N HIS A 36 -6.31 14.29 14.78
CA HIS A 36 -7.34 14.70 13.83
C HIS A 36 -7.14 16.17 13.49
N LYS A 37 -7.05 16.47 12.21
CA LYS A 37 -7.06 17.82 11.71
C LYS A 37 -8.13 17.93 10.63
N ASP A 38 -9.16 18.71 10.90
CA ASP A 38 -10.13 19.11 9.89
C ASP A 38 -9.52 20.25 9.09
N ILE A 39 -9.41 20.04 7.78
CA ILE A 39 -8.96 21.09 6.86
C ILE A 39 -10.20 21.88 6.46
N THR A 40 -10.24 23.15 6.85
CA THR A 40 -11.31 24.05 6.45
C THR A 40 -11.15 24.48 4.97
N PRO A 41 -12.23 24.86 4.28
CA PRO A 41 -12.14 25.40 2.91
C PRO A 41 -11.19 26.58 2.79
N LYS A 42 -11.08 27.40 3.83
CA LYS A 42 -10.17 28.55 3.89
C LYS A 42 -8.70 28.13 3.94
N GLU A 43 -8.37 27.06 4.69
CA GLU A 43 -7.00 26.50 4.72
C GLU A 43 -6.65 25.82 3.39
N ALA A 44 -7.62 25.14 2.75
CA ALA A 44 -7.44 24.54 1.42
C ALA A 44 -7.27 25.59 0.31
N ALA A 45 -7.83 26.78 0.48
CA ALA A 45 -7.70 27.91 -0.44
C ALA A 45 -6.50 28.81 -0.14
N SER A 46 -5.59 28.41 0.76
CA SER A 46 -4.45 29.24 1.13
C SER A 46 -3.49 29.42 -0.06
N SER A 47 -2.82 30.58 -0.08
CA SER A 47 -1.87 30.98 -1.14
C SER A 47 -0.67 30.06 -1.33
N ASP A 48 -0.47 29.10 -0.42
CA ASP A 48 0.65 28.15 -0.46
C ASP A 48 0.41 26.95 -1.37
N LEU A 49 -0.82 26.78 -1.88
CA LEU A 49 -1.15 25.71 -2.81
C LEU A 49 -0.71 26.08 -4.24
N LYS A 50 0.30 25.40 -4.73
CA LYS A 50 0.76 25.54 -6.11
C LYS A 50 0.21 24.46 -7.00
N VAL A 51 -0.46 24.84 -8.09
CA VAL A 51 -0.85 23.89 -9.14
C VAL A 51 0.40 23.43 -9.89
N ILE A 52 0.84 22.21 -9.61
CA ILE A 52 2.03 21.62 -10.25
C ILE A 52 1.70 21.16 -11.68
N LYS A 53 0.51 20.58 -11.87
CA LYS A 53 0.06 20.09 -13.17
C LYS A 53 -1.46 20.02 -13.26
N LYS A 54 -2.01 20.49 -14.37
CA LYS A 54 -3.42 20.29 -14.75
C LYS A 54 -3.53 19.21 -15.79
N VAL A 55 -4.34 18.17 -15.53
CA VAL A 55 -4.65 17.09 -16.47
C VAL A 55 -6.13 17.18 -16.82
N THR A 56 -6.45 17.41 -18.09
CA THR A 56 -7.84 17.71 -18.51
C THR A 56 -8.59 16.49 -19.05
N LYS A 57 -7.90 15.47 -19.53
CA LYS A 57 -8.53 14.27 -20.07
C LYS A 57 -7.73 13.03 -19.68
N LEU A 58 -8.36 12.14 -18.95
CA LEU A 58 -7.85 10.81 -18.63
C LEU A 58 -8.47 9.77 -19.57
N ALA A 59 -7.89 8.57 -19.63
CA ALA A 59 -8.32 7.51 -20.55
C ALA A 59 -9.66 6.87 -20.17
N ALA A 60 -10.24 7.19 -19.01
CA ALA A 60 -11.59 6.81 -18.62
C ALA A 60 -12.40 8.05 -18.21
N HIS A 61 -13.74 8.00 -18.43
CA HIS A 61 -14.67 9.08 -18.09
C HIS A 61 -15.31 8.86 -16.71
N ARG A 62 -14.53 8.43 -15.72
CA ARG A 62 -14.99 8.16 -14.36
C ARG A 62 -14.11 8.87 -13.36
N TRP A 63 -14.56 8.94 -12.11
CA TRP A 63 -13.83 9.57 -11.03
C TRP A 63 -12.47 8.92 -10.81
N ILE A 64 -11.49 9.74 -10.52
CA ILE A 64 -10.18 9.30 -10.03
C ILE A 64 -10.41 8.72 -8.63
N GLN A 65 -9.93 7.49 -8.42
CA GLN A 65 -9.98 6.85 -7.12
C GLN A 65 -8.70 7.10 -6.32
N SER A 66 -7.57 7.11 -7.02
CA SER A 66 -6.27 7.37 -6.42
C SER A 66 -5.26 7.73 -7.50
N TYR A 67 -4.09 8.18 -7.09
CA TYR A 67 -2.96 8.40 -7.97
C TYR A 67 -1.64 8.16 -7.25
N THR A 68 -0.59 7.91 -8.02
CA THR A 68 0.79 7.89 -7.55
C THR A 68 1.72 8.44 -8.62
N MET A 69 2.98 8.63 -8.30
CA MET A 69 3.97 9.13 -9.24
C MET A 69 5.35 8.52 -9.01
N ASP A 70 6.09 8.36 -10.08
CA ASP A 70 7.53 8.14 -10.04
C ASP A 70 8.28 9.37 -10.58
N SER A 71 9.58 9.28 -10.79
CA SER A 71 10.39 10.39 -11.30
C SER A 71 10.03 10.83 -12.73
N LYS A 72 9.25 10.04 -13.48
CA LYS A 72 8.96 10.26 -14.90
C LYS A 72 7.48 10.42 -15.20
N TYR A 73 6.60 9.76 -14.43
CA TYR A 73 5.19 9.63 -14.74
C TYR A 73 4.30 9.82 -13.51
N TYR A 74 3.10 10.38 -13.76
CA TYR A 74 1.93 10.22 -12.93
C TYR A 74 1.12 9.02 -13.39
N TYR A 75 0.52 8.29 -12.46
CA TYR A 75 -0.38 7.17 -12.69
C TYR A 75 -1.71 7.47 -11.99
N TYR A 76 -2.76 7.71 -12.75
CA TYR A 76 -4.11 7.94 -12.24
C TYR A 76 -4.93 6.69 -12.41
N ILE A 77 -5.58 6.21 -11.35
CA ILE A 77 -6.44 5.05 -11.41
C ILE A 77 -7.91 5.47 -11.30
N GLN A 78 -8.75 4.93 -12.20
CA GLN A 78 -10.17 5.22 -12.31
C GLN A 78 -10.95 3.92 -12.40
N MET A 79 -12.16 3.89 -11.84
CA MET A 79 -13.09 2.80 -12.11
C MET A 79 -13.60 2.91 -13.55
N THR A 80 -13.74 1.78 -14.23
CA THR A 80 -14.36 1.73 -15.58
C THR A 80 -15.84 1.39 -15.51
N SER A 81 -16.27 0.69 -14.45
CA SER A 81 -17.67 0.35 -14.17
C SER A 81 -17.87 0.20 -12.66
N PRO A 82 -18.99 0.67 -12.09
CA PRO A 82 -19.26 0.49 -10.67
C PRO A 82 -19.43 -1.00 -10.31
N TYR A 83 -19.04 -1.35 -9.09
CA TYR A 83 -19.21 -2.67 -8.48
C TYR A 83 -18.61 -3.88 -9.23
N THR A 84 -17.75 -3.64 -10.20
CA THR A 84 -17.12 -4.70 -11.00
C THR A 84 -15.69 -5.00 -10.61
N GLY A 85 -15.05 -4.08 -9.87
CA GLY A 85 -13.61 -4.10 -9.58
C GLY A 85 -12.75 -3.89 -10.83
N ASN A 86 -13.32 -3.34 -11.90
CA ASN A 86 -12.61 -3.05 -13.14
C ASN A 86 -12.11 -1.61 -13.14
N LEU A 87 -10.82 -1.48 -13.39
CA LEU A 87 -10.08 -0.23 -13.26
C LEU A 87 -9.31 0.06 -14.54
N ARG A 88 -8.96 1.32 -14.73
CA ARG A 88 -8.03 1.79 -15.76
C ARG A 88 -6.99 2.70 -15.13
N ILE A 89 -5.73 2.42 -15.39
CA ILE A 89 -4.62 3.29 -15.05
C ILE A 89 -4.27 4.10 -16.28
N THR A 90 -4.35 5.44 -16.17
CA THR A 90 -3.85 6.36 -17.18
C THR A 90 -2.47 6.84 -16.77
N ARG A 91 -1.46 6.68 -17.64
CA ARG A 91 -0.11 7.14 -17.41
C ARG A 91 0.16 8.46 -18.11
N VAL A 92 0.69 9.43 -17.37
CA VAL A 92 0.96 10.80 -17.85
C VAL A 92 2.41 11.15 -17.58
N LYS A 93 3.14 11.65 -18.57
CA LYS A 93 4.52 12.13 -18.35
C LYS A 93 4.54 13.30 -17.36
N TYR A 94 5.49 13.28 -16.43
CA TYR A 94 5.71 14.35 -15.46
C TYR A 94 6.02 15.68 -16.15
N ARG A 95 6.91 15.66 -17.15
CA ARG A 95 7.27 16.83 -17.97
C ARG A 95 6.64 16.70 -19.35
N GLY A 96 6.03 17.78 -19.82
CA GLY A 96 5.43 17.86 -21.16
C GLY A 96 4.02 18.41 -21.16
N LEU A 97 3.63 19.03 -22.26
CA LEU A 97 2.26 19.51 -22.47
C LEU A 97 1.32 18.30 -22.60
N GLY A 98 0.42 18.18 -21.66
CA GLY A 98 -0.53 17.06 -21.56
C GLY A 98 -1.63 17.11 -22.60
N ARG A 99 -1.30 16.90 -23.87
CA ARG A 99 -2.31 16.67 -24.91
C ARG A 99 -2.73 15.21 -24.90
N TYR A 100 -4.02 14.98 -24.88
CA TYR A 100 -4.78 13.73 -25.04
C TYR A 100 -4.03 12.43 -24.68
N ILE A 101 -4.32 11.88 -23.49
CA ILE A 101 -3.59 10.73 -23.00
C ILE A 101 -4.33 9.44 -23.37
N LYS A 102 -3.86 8.75 -24.37
CA LYS A 102 -4.29 7.39 -24.73
C LYS A 102 -3.49 6.28 -24.04
N ASP A 103 -2.44 6.65 -23.30
CA ASP A 103 -1.56 5.68 -22.65
C ASP A 103 -2.24 5.15 -21.38
N HIS A 104 -2.77 3.94 -21.45
CA HIS A 104 -3.50 3.31 -20.37
C HIS A 104 -3.18 1.81 -20.23
N MET A 105 -3.53 1.27 -19.08
CA MET A 105 -3.51 -0.15 -18.74
C MET A 105 -4.80 -0.51 -18.00
N ASP A 106 -5.40 -1.63 -18.33
CA ASP A 106 -6.62 -2.10 -17.70
C ASP A 106 -6.35 -3.16 -16.64
N LEU A 107 -7.12 -3.09 -15.55
CA LEU A 107 -7.12 -4.05 -14.47
C LEU A 107 -8.54 -4.60 -14.31
N LYS A 108 -8.73 -5.91 -14.40
CA LYS A 108 -10.03 -6.56 -14.26
C LYS A 108 -10.10 -7.34 -12.94
N LYS A 109 -11.17 -7.10 -12.15
CA LYS A 109 -11.39 -7.71 -10.82
C LYS A 109 -10.30 -7.37 -9.80
N PHE A 110 -9.86 -6.12 -9.78
CA PHE A 110 -8.88 -5.64 -8.81
C PHE A 110 -9.51 -5.05 -7.54
N GLY A 111 -10.65 -4.38 -7.64
CA GLY A 111 -11.35 -3.77 -6.51
C GLY A 111 -11.67 -2.31 -6.74
N HIS A 112 -11.91 -1.56 -5.65
CA HIS A 112 -12.26 -0.13 -5.72
C HIS A 112 -11.08 0.77 -6.06
N ALA A 113 -9.85 0.33 -5.77
CA ALA A 113 -8.62 1.10 -5.94
C ALA A 113 -8.56 2.41 -5.15
N THR A 114 -9.09 2.42 -3.95
CA THR A 114 -9.01 3.57 -3.04
C THR A 114 -7.55 4.00 -2.78
N ASN A 115 -6.60 3.08 -2.98
CA ASN A 115 -5.16 3.37 -2.92
C ASN A 115 -4.43 2.76 -4.12
N LEU A 116 -3.67 3.59 -4.80
CA LEU A 116 -2.64 3.20 -5.78
C LEU A 116 -1.33 3.81 -5.31
N ASP A 117 -0.29 3.00 -5.23
CA ASP A 117 1.02 3.49 -4.86
C ASP A 117 2.13 2.86 -5.70
N CYS A 118 3.35 3.33 -5.55
CA CYS A 118 4.49 2.78 -6.29
C CYS A 118 5.73 2.58 -5.42
N SER A 119 6.53 1.61 -5.82
CA SER A 119 7.89 1.41 -5.31
C SER A 119 8.89 1.32 -6.45
N VAL A 120 10.15 1.55 -6.13
CA VAL A 120 11.25 1.40 -7.10
C VAL A 120 12.10 0.20 -6.72
N SER A 121 12.37 -0.67 -7.69
CA SER A 121 13.22 -1.84 -7.53
C SER A 121 14.11 -1.98 -8.77
N ASN A 122 15.42 -1.93 -8.58
CA ASN A 122 16.41 -1.99 -9.67
C ASN A 122 16.12 -0.98 -10.81
N GLY A 123 15.81 0.27 -10.42
CA GLY A 123 15.46 1.34 -11.38
C GLY A 123 14.11 1.18 -12.09
N GLN A 124 13.31 0.20 -11.71
CA GLN A 124 11.99 -0.08 -12.28
C GLN A 124 10.88 0.25 -11.32
N THR A 125 9.87 0.95 -11.81
CA THR A 125 8.66 1.27 -11.04
C THR A 125 7.71 0.07 -10.98
N TRP A 126 7.30 -0.27 -9.78
CA TRP A 126 6.24 -1.24 -9.47
C TRP A 126 5.03 -0.50 -8.93
N LEU A 127 3.88 -0.72 -9.53
CA LEU A 127 2.60 -0.18 -9.06
C LEU A 127 1.93 -1.18 -8.12
N TRP A 128 1.28 -0.66 -7.08
CA TRP A 128 0.65 -1.45 -6.02
C TRP A 128 -0.77 -0.99 -5.76
N THR A 129 -1.70 -1.93 -5.70
CA THR A 129 -3.10 -1.65 -5.33
C THR A 129 -3.78 -2.92 -4.82
N GLY A 130 -5.03 -2.79 -4.35
CA GLY A 130 -5.88 -3.92 -4.03
C GLY A 130 -6.20 -4.78 -5.25
N SER A 131 -6.49 -6.07 -5.04
CA SER A 131 -6.74 -7.04 -6.11
C SER A 131 -7.63 -8.20 -5.66
N ASP A 132 -7.92 -9.14 -6.58
CA ASP A 132 -8.67 -10.37 -6.34
C ASP A 132 -10.09 -10.13 -5.80
N CYS A 133 -10.83 -9.15 -6.35
CA CYS A 133 -12.22 -8.92 -5.96
C CYS A 133 -13.17 -9.97 -6.58
N LYS A 134 -14.23 -10.27 -5.86
CA LYS A 134 -15.30 -11.21 -6.29
C LYS A 134 -16.62 -10.48 -6.50
N GLY A 135 -16.70 -9.64 -7.54
CA GLY A 135 -17.97 -9.05 -7.98
C GLY A 135 -18.55 -7.92 -7.12
N ASN A 136 -17.75 -7.35 -6.19
CA ASN A 136 -18.19 -6.29 -5.29
C ASN A 136 -17.03 -5.36 -4.95
N ASP A 137 -16.36 -4.76 -5.78
CA ASP A 137 -15.23 -3.80 -5.57
C ASP A 137 -14.33 -4.02 -4.33
N VAL A 138 -14.58 -5.06 -3.50
CA VAL A 138 -13.84 -5.36 -2.29
C VAL A 138 -12.60 -6.19 -2.63
N SER A 139 -11.43 -5.60 -2.50
CA SER A 139 -10.16 -6.29 -2.68
C SER A 139 -9.91 -7.34 -1.57
N ARG A 140 -9.31 -8.48 -1.94
CA ARG A 140 -8.99 -9.60 -1.04
C ARG A 140 -7.51 -9.91 -0.97
N ALA A 141 -6.74 -9.19 -1.76
CA ALA A 141 -5.30 -9.29 -1.83
C ALA A 141 -4.71 -7.94 -2.24
N ILE A 142 -3.42 -7.78 -2.11
CA ILE A 142 -2.66 -6.71 -2.74
C ILE A 142 -1.87 -7.27 -3.90
N SER A 143 -1.66 -6.47 -4.93
CA SER A 143 -0.85 -6.84 -6.09
C SER A 143 0.16 -5.79 -6.44
N GLY A 144 1.38 -6.26 -6.76
CA GLY A 144 2.43 -5.49 -7.38
C GLY A 144 2.58 -5.89 -8.86
N PHE A 145 2.73 -4.91 -9.74
CA PHE A 145 2.90 -5.13 -11.18
C PHE A 145 3.62 -3.96 -11.83
N ARG A 146 4.17 -4.21 -13.01
CA ARG A 146 4.75 -3.16 -13.84
C ARG A 146 3.71 -2.63 -14.82
N TYR A 147 3.72 -1.31 -15.02
CA TYR A 147 2.87 -0.71 -16.04
C TYR A 147 3.24 -1.21 -17.44
N GLN A 148 2.25 -1.64 -18.20
CA GLN A 148 2.37 -2.05 -19.59
C GLN A 148 1.26 -1.39 -20.42
N LYS A 149 1.65 -0.51 -21.34
CA LYS A 149 0.70 0.21 -22.20
C LYS A 149 -0.18 -0.77 -22.98
N ASN A 150 -1.50 -0.48 -23.00
CA ASN A 150 -2.54 -1.24 -23.71
C ASN A 150 -2.66 -2.72 -23.29
N LYS A 151 -2.12 -3.08 -22.13
CA LYS A 151 -2.30 -4.42 -21.55
C LYS A 151 -3.43 -4.47 -20.56
N THR A 152 -3.99 -5.65 -20.37
CA THR A 152 -4.99 -5.95 -19.35
C THR A 152 -4.44 -7.00 -18.40
N LEU A 153 -4.42 -6.70 -17.11
CA LEU A 153 -4.25 -7.70 -16.05
C LEU A 153 -5.62 -8.19 -15.56
N ARG A 154 -5.70 -9.47 -15.22
CA ARG A 154 -6.92 -10.09 -14.71
C ARG A 154 -6.69 -10.64 -13.31
N LYS A 155 -7.55 -10.24 -12.36
CA LYS A 155 -7.56 -10.73 -10.98
C LYS A 155 -6.43 -10.19 -10.10
N HIS A 156 -5.18 -10.33 -10.52
CA HIS A 156 -4.01 -9.91 -9.77
C HIS A 156 -2.83 -9.57 -10.67
N GLY A 157 -1.82 -8.94 -10.10
CA GLY A 157 -0.55 -8.64 -10.75
C GLY A 157 0.46 -9.78 -10.67
N THR A 158 1.69 -9.52 -11.11
CA THR A 158 2.82 -10.46 -11.05
C THR A 158 3.17 -10.85 -9.61
N ILE A 159 3.10 -9.89 -8.70
CA ILE A 159 3.24 -10.12 -7.26
C ILE A 159 1.83 -10.10 -6.67
N HIS A 160 1.51 -11.09 -5.83
CA HIS A 160 0.19 -11.23 -5.26
C HIS A 160 0.27 -11.75 -3.83
N TYR A 161 -0.28 -10.98 -2.88
CA TYR A 161 -0.29 -11.32 -1.47
C TYR A 161 -1.70 -11.27 -0.90
N LYS A 162 -2.18 -12.38 -0.37
CA LYS A 162 -3.29 -12.40 0.58
C LYS A 162 -2.74 -12.04 1.95
N ILE A 163 -3.34 -11.08 2.59
CA ILE A 163 -2.87 -10.52 3.85
C ILE A 163 -3.62 -11.18 5.03
N PRO A 164 -2.95 -11.97 5.87
CA PRO A 164 -3.56 -12.44 7.12
C PRO A 164 -3.48 -11.33 8.17
N ASP A 165 -4.52 -11.21 8.99
CA ASP A 165 -4.40 -10.41 10.21
C ASP A 165 -3.38 -11.06 11.16
N ALA A 166 -2.45 -10.29 11.68
CA ALA A 166 -1.35 -10.79 12.49
C ALA A 166 -1.81 -11.53 13.75
N LYS A 167 -2.96 -11.13 14.33
CA LYS A 167 -3.54 -11.73 15.54
C LYS A 167 -4.40 -12.94 15.22
N SER A 168 -5.42 -12.79 14.38
CA SER A 168 -6.42 -13.83 14.10
C SER A 168 -5.96 -14.86 13.07
N LYS A 169 -4.90 -14.58 12.30
CA LYS A 169 -4.39 -15.38 11.18
C LYS A 169 -5.39 -15.58 10.02
N LYS A 170 -6.56 -14.99 10.07
CA LYS A 170 -7.56 -15.02 8.99
C LYS A 170 -7.14 -14.07 7.87
N TYR A 171 -7.40 -14.44 6.62
CA TYR A 171 -7.16 -13.56 5.48
C TYR A 171 -8.18 -12.41 5.45
N MET A 172 -7.65 -11.22 5.23
CA MET A 172 -8.42 -9.98 5.29
C MET A 172 -9.01 -9.62 3.93
N THR A 173 -10.02 -8.77 4.00
CA THR A 173 -10.66 -8.15 2.83
C THR A 173 -10.56 -6.64 2.96
N ASN A 174 -10.90 -5.93 1.88
CA ASN A 174 -10.81 -4.48 1.80
C ASN A 174 -9.38 -3.99 2.06
N VAL A 175 -8.42 -4.66 1.41
CA VAL A 175 -6.98 -4.47 1.63
C VAL A 175 -6.39 -3.49 0.62
N TYR A 176 -5.62 -2.52 1.12
CA TYR A 176 -4.97 -1.48 0.31
C TYR A 176 -3.54 -1.26 0.79
N PRO A 177 -2.56 -1.15 -0.12
CA PRO A 177 -1.17 -0.88 0.22
C PRO A 177 -0.84 0.61 0.13
N ALA A 178 0.14 1.05 0.93
CA ALA A 178 0.90 2.28 0.72
C ALA A 178 2.39 2.01 0.96
N ILE A 179 3.25 2.70 0.22
CA ILE A 179 4.70 2.48 0.22
C ILE A 179 5.38 3.75 0.69
N ASN A 180 6.37 3.64 1.57
CA ASN A 180 7.16 4.81 1.96
C ASN A 180 8.09 5.29 0.81
N GLN A 181 8.55 6.55 0.89
CA GLN A 181 9.27 7.23 -0.19
C GLN A 181 10.52 6.50 -0.67
N ASN A 182 11.23 5.80 0.22
CA ASN A 182 12.46 5.08 -0.12
C ASN A 182 12.22 3.61 -0.49
N SER A 183 10.96 3.19 -0.63
CA SER A 183 10.56 1.83 -1.02
C SER A 183 11.12 0.74 -0.09
N THR A 184 11.24 1.03 1.20
CA THR A 184 11.74 0.07 2.22
C THR A 184 10.64 -0.51 3.08
N GLN A 185 9.48 0.16 3.15
CA GLN A 185 8.33 -0.29 3.94
C GLN A 185 7.03 -0.19 3.16
N MET A 186 6.12 -1.08 3.50
CA MET A 186 4.74 -1.11 3.01
C MET A 186 3.80 -1.14 4.20
N ALA A 187 2.86 -0.20 4.26
CA ALA A 187 1.70 -0.29 5.11
C ALA A 187 0.56 -0.95 4.35
N VAL A 188 -0.15 -1.87 4.97
CA VAL A 188 -1.36 -2.48 4.40
C VAL A 188 -2.53 -2.21 5.33
N ARG A 189 -3.51 -1.45 4.83
CA ARG A 189 -4.78 -1.22 5.51
C ARG A 189 -5.75 -2.35 5.22
N TYR A 190 -6.56 -2.71 6.23
CA TYR A 190 -7.69 -3.62 6.10
C TYR A 190 -8.74 -3.38 7.18
N THR A 191 -9.93 -3.95 7.00
CA THR A 191 -11.00 -3.92 7.99
C THR A 191 -11.21 -5.31 8.58
N TYR A 192 -11.33 -5.38 9.91
CA TYR A 192 -11.63 -6.63 10.62
C TYR A 192 -12.47 -6.33 11.88
N GLY A 193 -13.59 -7.05 12.04
CA GLY A 193 -14.49 -6.85 13.18
C GLY A 193 -14.99 -5.41 13.33
N GLY A 194 -15.29 -4.73 12.23
CA GLY A 194 -15.75 -3.34 12.22
C GLY A 194 -14.69 -2.28 12.54
N LYS A 195 -13.45 -2.71 12.78
CA LYS A 195 -12.31 -1.81 13.07
C LYS A 195 -11.34 -1.73 11.90
N GLN A 196 -10.64 -0.61 11.80
CA GLN A 196 -9.60 -0.40 10.80
C GLN A 196 -8.24 -0.76 11.40
N TYR A 197 -7.45 -1.49 10.62
CA TYR A 197 -6.11 -1.91 10.99
C TYR A 197 -5.12 -1.57 9.90
N TYR A 198 -3.88 -1.32 10.34
CA TYR A 198 -2.72 -1.19 9.48
C TYR A 198 -1.67 -2.20 9.93
N GLN A 199 -1.11 -2.95 9.00
CA GLN A 199 0.06 -3.78 9.22
C GLN A 199 1.23 -3.23 8.41
N ILE A 200 2.36 -3.02 9.09
CA ILE A 200 3.58 -2.52 8.46
C ILE A 200 4.49 -3.70 8.16
N TYR A 201 5.07 -3.70 6.98
CA TYR A 201 5.99 -4.72 6.50
C TYR A 201 7.29 -4.08 6.03
N ASN A 202 8.41 -4.77 6.22
CA ASN A 202 9.63 -4.44 5.50
C ASN A 202 9.47 -4.88 4.04
N LEU A 203 9.77 -3.97 3.13
CA LEU A 203 9.67 -4.20 1.68
C LEU A 203 11.06 -4.55 1.13
N ALA A 204 11.37 -5.85 1.07
CA ALA A 204 12.66 -6.31 0.59
C ALA A 204 12.82 -6.06 -0.91
N LYS A 205 13.98 -5.52 -1.31
CA LYS A 205 14.30 -5.17 -2.71
C LYS A 205 13.23 -4.29 -3.37
N GLY A 206 12.53 -3.44 -2.59
CA GLY A 206 11.49 -2.55 -3.08
C GLY A 206 10.22 -3.25 -3.61
N ARG A 207 10.06 -4.56 -3.44
CA ARG A 207 8.93 -5.30 -4.04
C ARG A 207 8.48 -6.58 -3.34
N PHE A 208 9.15 -7.03 -2.28
CA PHE A 208 8.76 -8.26 -1.58
C PHE A 208 8.48 -8.02 -0.11
N ILE A 209 7.38 -8.59 0.38
CA ILE A 209 7.04 -8.65 1.81
C ILE A 209 6.90 -10.10 2.25
N ASN A 210 7.06 -10.34 3.55
CA ASN A 210 6.53 -11.56 4.16
C ASN A 210 5.14 -11.26 4.75
N PRO A 211 4.03 -11.66 4.09
CA PRO A 211 2.69 -11.26 4.52
C PRO A 211 2.27 -11.87 5.85
N ARG A 212 3.01 -12.88 6.36
CA ARG A 212 2.76 -13.52 7.66
C ARG A 212 3.53 -12.87 8.80
N ASN A 213 4.49 -12.01 8.50
CA ASN A 213 5.37 -11.40 9.49
C ASN A 213 5.42 -9.87 9.36
N PRO A 214 4.35 -9.16 9.71
CA PRO A 214 4.40 -7.70 9.80
C PRO A 214 5.29 -7.27 10.97
N VAL A 215 6.02 -6.17 10.77
CA VAL A 215 6.85 -5.58 11.84
C VAL A 215 6.00 -4.82 12.87
N LYS A 216 4.79 -4.39 12.50
CA LYS A 216 3.88 -3.68 13.39
C LYS A 216 2.43 -3.88 12.95
N ARG A 217 1.51 -3.92 13.92
CA ARG A 217 0.06 -3.88 13.73
C ARG A 217 -0.51 -2.71 14.51
N ILE A 218 -1.28 -1.86 13.86
CA ILE A 218 -1.90 -0.68 14.43
C ILE A 218 -3.42 -0.84 14.28
N CYS A 219 -4.17 -0.60 15.35
CA CYS A 219 -5.62 -0.49 15.31
C CYS A 219 -5.98 0.98 15.43
N LEU A 220 -6.75 1.51 14.49
CA LEU A 220 -7.39 2.80 14.67
C LEU A 220 -8.77 2.58 15.28
N SER A 221 -9.05 3.26 16.40
CA SER A 221 -10.41 3.44 16.90
C SER A 221 -11.22 4.21 15.85
N ALA A 222 -12.53 4.00 15.85
CA ALA A 222 -13.46 4.46 14.83
C ALA A 222 -13.13 5.80 14.18
N THR A 223 -13.15 5.81 12.87
CA THR A 223 -13.00 7.00 12.05
C THR A 223 -14.37 7.60 11.78
N SER A 224 -14.45 8.92 11.65
CA SER A 224 -15.73 9.63 11.55
C SER A 224 -16.30 9.72 10.13
N GLY A 225 -15.59 9.20 9.14
CA GLY A 225 -15.97 9.34 7.73
C GLY A 225 -15.64 8.15 6.85
N ASP A 226 -16.11 8.19 5.62
CA ASP A 226 -15.78 7.19 4.61
C ASP A 226 -14.29 7.27 4.28
N PHE A 227 -13.61 6.13 4.28
CA PHE A 227 -12.21 6.06 3.92
C PHE A 227 -12.00 6.37 2.44
N GLN A 228 -11.16 7.37 2.15
CA GLN A 228 -10.84 7.84 0.80
C GLN A 228 -9.42 7.49 0.35
N GLY A 229 -8.50 7.24 1.28
CA GLY A 229 -7.13 6.88 0.96
C GLY A 229 -6.20 7.02 2.16
N PHE A 230 -4.96 6.57 2.00
CA PHE A 230 -3.91 6.78 2.99
C PHE A 230 -2.53 6.74 2.34
N ASP A 231 -1.55 7.25 3.07
CA ASP A 231 -0.14 7.23 2.67
C ASP A 231 0.75 6.90 3.87
N LEU A 232 1.96 6.42 3.59
CA LEU A 232 3.01 6.11 4.56
C LEU A 232 4.20 7.03 4.31
N TYR A 233 4.37 8.04 5.17
CA TYR A 233 5.47 8.97 5.07
C TYR A 233 6.33 8.94 6.35
N GLY A 234 7.61 8.62 6.22
CA GLY A 234 8.48 8.40 7.37
C GLY A 234 7.95 7.32 8.31
N THR A 235 7.66 7.69 9.56
CA THR A 235 7.07 6.80 10.59
C THR A 235 5.57 7.00 10.78
N SER A 236 4.95 7.83 9.93
CA SER A 236 3.56 8.27 10.08
C SER A 236 2.66 7.72 8.98
N ILE A 237 1.45 7.35 9.35
CA ILE A 237 0.37 7.03 8.42
C ILE A 237 -0.57 8.23 8.38
N TYR A 238 -0.81 8.75 7.19
CA TYR A 238 -1.77 9.82 6.91
C TYR A 238 -3.01 9.21 6.28
N THR A 239 -4.18 9.48 6.82
CA THR A 239 -5.46 8.99 6.28
C THR A 239 -6.29 10.15 5.78
N ILE A 240 -7.01 9.92 4.69
CA ILE A 240 -8.01 10.84 4.17
C ILE A 240 -9.37 10.18 4.34
N GLU A 241 -10.27 10.88 5.00
CA GLU A 241 -11.64 10.43 5.26
C GLU A 241 -12.61 11.56 4.96
N GLY A 242 -13.81 11.21 4.54
CA GLY A 242 -14.86 12.20 4.27
C GLY A 242 -15.97 11.66 3.40
N SER A 243 -17.06 12.42 3.33
CA SER A 243 -18.17 12.10 2.43
C SER A 243 -18.04 12.89 1.12
N PRO A 244 -18.18 12.25 -0.05
CA PRO A 244 -18.13 12.95 -1.35
C PRO A 244 -19.29 13.94 -1.57
N ARG A 245 -20.23 14.01 -0.65
CA ARG A 245 -21.44 14.87 -0.79
C ARG A 245 -21.28 16.29 -0.27
N LYS A 246 -20.19 16.63 0.36
CA LYS A 246 -19.88 18.03 0.70
C LYS A 246 -18.89 18.55 -0.34
N SER A 247 -19.41 18.98 -1.50
CA SER A 247 -18.65 19.85 -2.40
C SER A 247 -18.40 21.17 -1.68
N PHE A 248 -17.17 21.59 -1.64
CA PHE A 248 -16.75 22.92 -1.19
C PHE A 248 -17.02 23.93 -2.31
#